data_525de81d13d3c15bc435c1dd3eca1bce
#
_entry.id   525de81d13d3c15bc435c1dd3eca1bce
#
_cell.length_a   1.000
_cell.length_b   1.000
_cell.length_c   1.000
_cell.angle_alpha   90.00
_cell.angle_beta   90.00
_cell.angle_gamma   90.00
#
_symmetry.space_group_name_H-M   'P 1'
#
loop_
_entity.id
_entity.type
_entity.pdbx_description
1 polymer ?
#
loop_
_entity_poly.entity_id
_entity_poly.type
_entity_poly.pdbx_seq_one_letter_code
_entity_poly.pdbx_strand_id
1 'polypeptide(L)'
;MRVLYFSDGYGPHDYRFLEALHRSGWDALFLQRRAGATSETRPLPQGVRHLGMLETTPQRRRLGFGLADRLRAQLAGLEVDVVHAGPVQDCAWLAARAGFPCLVTMSWGSDLLDRANFGLGRWLARATLRRSAAFLGDCEAVRQRAIALGMDSERIVIFPWGVDLERFRPDATSAARSAQGWEGALVALCLRSWEPRYGIDTVLEGFTLAARRDPSLRLILAGDGSLRSWVLAEVEASGLGERIWLPGYVPYRDLPMLYHAADLYLSASRSDGSSVSLLEAMACGLPALVSDIPGNREWVEPGVSGLRFPAGDAVRLSQILIEASSLRSDLRRFGGRGREIVEDRADWRRNSPRLLDAYAIALARAGGT
;
A
#
# COMPACT_ATOMS: atom_id res chain seq x y z
N MET A 1 6.22 -9.99 25.99
CA MET A 1 6.72 -8.66 25.56
C MET A 1 5.56 -7.83 25.04
N ARG A 2 5.61 -6.53 25.25
CA ARG A 2 4.55 -5.58 24.90
C ARG A 2 5.00 -4.61 23.82
N VAL A 3 4.20 -4.44 22.79
CA VAL A 3 4.48 -3.48 21.70
C VAL A 3 3.40 -2.42 21.62
N LEU A 4 3.81 -1.16 21.49
CA LEU A 4 2.94 -0.09 21.04
C LEU A 4 3.00 -0.02 19.51
N TYR A 5 1.90 -0.30 18.84
CA TYR A 5 1.73 -0.03 17.42
C TYR A 5 1.07 1.35 17.26
N PHE A 6 1.80 2.32 16.69
CA PHE A 6 1.39 3.72 16.57
C PHE A 6 1.31 4.14 15.11
N SER A 7 0.09 4.35 14.61
CA SER A 7 -0.21 4.69 13.21
C SER A 7 -1.09 5.93 13.09
N ASP A 8 -1.15 6.50 11.90
CA ASP A 8 -1.95 7.70 11.60
C ASP A 8 -3.45 7.45 11.74
N GLY A 9 -3.90 6.27 11.36
CA GLY A 9 -5.27 5.81 11.41
C GLY A 9 -5.38 4.31 11.60
N TYR A 10 -6.52 3.73 11.20
CA TYR A 10 -6.72 2.29 11.16
C TYR A 10 -7.08 1.85 9.74
N GLY A 11 -6.14 1.25 9.05
CA GLY A 11 -6.27 0.78 7.69
C GLY A 11 -6.03 -0.73 7.55
N PRO A 12 -6.18 -1.28 6.32
CA PRO A 12 -5.96 -2.70 6.06
C PRO A 12 -4.56 -3.20 6.43
N HIS A 13 -3.54 -2.35 6.31
CA HIS A 13 -2.18 -2.68 6.75
C HIS A 13 -2.10 -2.78 8.27
N ASP A 14 -2.67 -1.80 8.98
CA ASP A 14 -2.66 -1.79 10.45
C ASP A 14 -3.33 -3.05 11.00
N TYR A 15 -4.48 -3.45 10.43
CA TYR A 15 -5.14 -4.70 10.80
C TYR A 15 -4.20 -5.90 10.67
N ARG A 16 -3.50 -6.03 9.54
CA ARG A 16 -2.63 -7.19 9.26
C ARG A 16 -1.43 -7.24 10.20
N PHE A 17 -0.79 -6.10 10.48
CA PHE A 17 0.31 -6.03 11.43
C PHE A 17 -0.15 -6.34 12.85
N LEU A 18 -1.27 -5.78 13.30
CA LEU A 18 -1.83 -6.06 14.62
C LEU A 18 -2.23 -7.53 14.77
N GLU A 19 -2.81 -8.14 13.73
CA GLU A 19 -3.13 -9.57 13.72
C GLU A 19 -1.85 -10.44 13.78
N ALA A 20 -0.80 -10.08 13.04
CA ALA A 20 0.48 -10.78 13.08
C ALA A 20 1.13 -10.71 14.48
N LEU A 21 1.08 -9.55 15.13
CA LEU A 21 1.56 -9.36 16.48
C LEU A 21 0.80 -10.22 17.49
N HIS A 22 -0.52 -10.23 17.41
CA HIS A 22 -1.36 -11.06 18.26
C HIS A 22 -1.03 -12.56 18.09
N ARG A 23 -0.94 -13.03 16.84
CA ARG A 23 -0.57 -14.43 16.53
C ARG A 23 0.82 -14.81 17.02
N SER A 24 1.72 -13.85 17.11
CA SER A 24 3.10 -14.06 17.61
C SER A 24 3.19 -14.01 19.14
N GLY A 25 2.08 -13.86 19.85
CA GLY A 25 2.03 -13.84 21.32
C GLY A 25 2.51 -12.51 21.95
N TRP A 26 2.63 -11.43 21.17
CA TRP A 26 2.92 -10.10 21.69
C TRP A 26 1.67 -9.45 22.27
N ASP A 27 1.80 -8.79 23.42
CA ASP A 27 0.76 -7.92 23.98
C ASP A 27 0.75 -6.60 23.19
N ALA A 28 -0.18 -6.49 22.24
CA ALA A 28 -0.25 -5.38 21.31
C ALA A 28 -1.17 -4.26 21.82
N LEU A 29 -0.59 -3.07 21.98
CA LEU A 29 -1.30 -1.82 22.23
C LEU A 29 -1.40 -1.06 20.92
N PHE A 30 -2.59 -0.58 20.58
CA PHE A 30 -2.81 0.22 19.37
C PHE A 30 -3.17 1.66 19.73
N LEU A 31 -2.42 2.61 19.19
CA LEU A 31 -2.68 4.04 19.30
C LEU A 31 -2.83 4.67 17.92
N GLN A 32 -3.92 5.38 17.70
CA GLN A 32 -4.10 6.19 16.50
C GLN A 32 -3.64 7.63 16.72
N ARG A 33 -3.07 8.24 15.69
CA ARG A 33 -2.75 9.67 15.76
C ARG A 33 -4.00 10.52 15.60
N ARG A 34 -4.86 10.24 14.60
CA ARG A 34 -6.00 11.09 14.21
C ARG A 34 -7.33 10.37 14.26
N ALA A 35 -8.37 11.12 14.61
CA ALA A 35 -9.75 10.72 14.38
C ALA A 35 -10.10 10.75 12.88
N GLY A 36 -10.93 9.80 12.43
CA GLY A 36 -11.47 9.77 11.06
C GLY A 36 -10.50 9.26 9.97
N ALA A 37 -9.27 8.93 10.31
CA ALA A 37 -8.33 8.30 9.38
C ALA A 37 -8.50 6.76 9.36
N THR A 38 -9.75 6.28 9.41
CA THR A 38 -10.07 4.84 9.44
C THR A 38 -10.63 4.44 8.08
N SER A 39 -9.95 3.54 7.40
CA SER A 39 -10.38 2.93 6.13
C SER A 39 -10.61 1.42 6.23
N GLU A 40 -10.33 0.82 7.41
CA GLU A 40 -10.58 -0.59 7.67
C GLU A 40 -11.93 -0.78 8.36
N THR A 41 -12.71 -1.75 7.88
CA THR A 41 -14.05 -2.05 8.40
C THR A 41 -14.07 -3.25 9.36
N ARG A 42 -13.00 -4.06 9.37
CA ARG A 42 -12.87 -5.16 10.32
C ARG A 42 -12.62 -4.61 11.72
N PRO A 43 -13.20 -5.22 12.77
CA PRO A 43 -12.86 -4.87 14.14
C PRO A 43 -11.37 -5.10 14.40
N LEU A 44 -10.82 -4.46 15.42
CA LEU A 44 -9.45 -4.75 15.86
C LEU A 44 -9.30 -6.25 16.15
N PRO A 45 -8.13 -6.84 15.84
CA PRO A 45 -7.86 -8.24 16.17
C PRO A 45 -8.05 -8.50 17.67
N GLN A 46 -8.54 -9.70 18.00
CA GLN A 46 -8.78 -10.10 19.37
C GLN A 46 -7.48 -9.95 20.19
N GLY A 47 -7.57 -9.44 21.42
CA GLY A 47 -6.42 -9.24 22.31
C GLY A 47 -5.63 -7.94 22.06
N VAL A 48 -5.88 -7.20 20.98
CA VAL A 48 -5.29 -5.89 20.77
C VAL A 48 -6.04 -4.83 21.58
N ARG A 49 -5.31 -4.13 22.47
CA ARG A 49 -5.89 -3.06 23.30
C ARG A 49 -5.78 -1.70 22.60
N HIS A 50 -6.90 -1.09 22.28
CA HIS A 50 -6.96 0.26 21.72
C HIS A 50 -6.76 1.33 22.80
N LEU A 51 -5.75 2.16 22.66
CA LEU A 51 -5.46 3.27 23.59
C LEU A 51 -6.17 4.59 23.22
N GLY A 52 -6.98 4.56 22.17
CA GLY A 52 -7.67 5.75 21.67
C GLY A 52 -6.82 6.55 20.66
N MET A 53 -6.98 7.87 20.70
CA MET A 53 -6.37 8.78 19.72
C MET A 53 -5.50 9.82 20.42
N LEU A 54 -4.36 10.14 19.80
CA LEU A 54 -3.46 11.17 20.32
C LEU A 54 -4.00 12.59 20.04
N GLU A 55 -4.56 12.81 18.85
CA GLU A 55 -5.19 14.09 18.45
C GLU A 55 -6.72 13.94 18.47
N THR A 56 -7.35 14.54 19.46
CA THR A 56 -8.82 14.47 19.63
C THR A 56 -9.58 15.62 18.97
N THR A 57 -8.88 16.68 18.53
CA THR A 57 -9.48 17.86 17.89
C THR A 57 -8.69 18.34 16.69
N PRO A 58 -9.35 18.82 15.59
CA PRO A 58 -8.69 19.33 14.38
C PRO A 58 -7.92 20.64 14.57
N GLN A 59 -8.13 21.33 15.70
CA GLN A 59 -7.61 22.66 15.94
C GLN A 59 -6.27 22.62 16.63
N ARG A 60 -5.23 22.90 15.89
CA ARG A 60 -3.84 23.30 16.13
C ARG A 60 -2.84 22.42 15.40
N ARG A 61 -2.79 22.58 14.08
CA ARG A 61 -1.60 22.24 13.28
C ARG A 61 -0.45 23.20 13.62
N ARG A 62 0.17 23.07 14.77
CA ARG A 62 1.50 23.62 15.04
C ARG A 62 2.46 22.43 15.09
N LEU A 63 3.33 22.29 14.09
CA LEU A 63 4.59 21.49 13.98
C LEU A 63 4.83 20.39 15.07
N GLY A 64 3.78 19.71 15.59
CA GLY A 64 3.91 18.66 16.59
C GLY A 64 4.45 19.12 17.97
N PHE A 65 4.56 20.41 18.24
CA PHE A 65 4.92 20.91 19.57
C PHE A 65 3.82 20.51 20.57
N GLY A 66 4.22 19.76 21.61
CA GLY A 66 3.31 19.23 22.63
C GLY A 66 2.72 17.85 22.32
N LEU A 67 2.73 17.35 21.05
CA LEU A 67 2.21 16.01 20.74
C LEU A 67 3.15 14.91 21.23
N ALA A 68 4.46 15.10 21.14
CA ALA A 68 5.42 14.16 21.69
C ALA A 68 5.32 14.05 23.21
N ASP A 69 5.04 15.17 23.89
CA ASP A 69 4.84 15.17 25.34
C ASP A 69 3.52 14.53 25.73
N ARG A 70 2.47 14.75 24.95
CA ARG A 70 1.18 14.03 25.10
C ARG A 70 1.35 12.52 24.90
N LEU A 71 2.09 12.11 23.87
CA LEU A 71 2.41 10.71 23.62
C LEU A 71 3.14 10.10 24.83
N ARG A 72 4.15 10.81 25.36
CA ARG A 72 4.87 10.38 26.56
C ARG A 72 3.93 10.27 27.78
N ALA A 73 3.08 11.26 27.99
CA ALA A 73 2.12 11.27 29.10
C ALA A 73 1.07 10.17 28.98
N GLN A 74 0.55 9.92 27.75
CA GLN A 74 -0.44 8.86 27.52
C GLN A 74 0.12 7.47 27.74
N LEU A 75 1.44 7.27 27.56
CA LEU A 75 2.14 6.01 27.78
C LEU A 75 2.79 5.94 29.17
N ALA A 76 2.70 6.98 29.97
CA ALA A 76 3.22 6.96 31.34
C ALA A 76 2.54 5.84 32.15
N GLY A 77 3.36 5.00 32.80
CA GLY A 77 2.87 3.84 33.56
C GLY A 77 2.52 2.61 32.71
N LEU A 78 2.66 2.68 31.39
CA LEU A 78 2.60 1.51 30.52
C LEU A 78 4.01 1.00 30.26
N GLU A 79 4.30 -0.22 30.70
CA GLU A 79 5.55 -0.88 30.33
C GLU A 79 5.47 -1.32 28.87
N VAL A 80 6.24 -0.67 27.99
CA VAL A 80 6.31 -0.93 26.55
C VAL A 80 7.73 -1.31 26.19
N ASP A 81 7.91 -2.52 25.69
CA ASP A 81 9.23 -3.03 25.30
C ASP A 81 9.66 -2.44 23.94
N VAL A 82 8.72 -2.30 22.98
CA VAL A 82 8.97 -1.81 21.63
C VAL A 82 7.90 -0.80 21.22
N VAL A 83 8.31 0.31 20.61
CA VAL A 83 7.42 1.25 19.93
C VAL A 83 7.59 1.05 18.43
N HIS A 84 6.57 0.51 17.77
CA HIS A 84 6.50 0.37 16.32
C HIS A 84 5.65 1.50 15.75
N ALA A 85 6.24 2.40 15.00
CA ALA A 85 5.56 3.60 14.54
C ALA A 85 5.79 3.88 13.05
N GLY A 86 4.74 4.28 12.35
CA GLY A 86 4.74 4.73 10.95
C GLY A 86 3.53 5.63 10.65
N PRO A 87 3.58 6.49 9.62
CA PRO A 87 4.70 6.79 8.70
C PRO A 87 5.89 7.54 9.34
N VAL A 88 7.01 7.59 8.61
CA VAL A 88 8.31 8.09 9.10
C VAL A 88 8.26 9.54 9.59
N GLN A 89 7.67 10.47 8.80
CA GLN A 89 7.62 11.91 9.15
C GLN A 89 6.45 12.28 10.06
N ASP A 90 5.63 11.33 10.45
CA ASP A 90 4.42 11.55 11.23
C ASP A 90 4.50 10.82 12.59
N CYS A 91 3.92 9.64 12.72
CA CYS A 91 3.90 8.91 13.99
C CYS A 91 5.29 8.51 14.48
N ALA A 92 6.17 8.04 13.58
CA ALA A 92 7.53 7.69 13.97
C ALA A 92 8.36 8.92 14.39
N TRP A 93 8.15 10.07 13.75
CA TRP A 93 8.75 11.32 14.21
C TRP A 93 8.31 11.73 15.62
N LEU A 94 7.03 11.60 15.92
CA LEU A 94 6.52 11.89 17.26
C LEU A 94 7.09 10.93 18.31
N ALA A 95 7.18 9.63 17.99
CA ALA A 95 7.79 8.63 18.84
C ALA A 95 9.29 8.91 19.07
N ALA A 96 10.03 9.25 18.01
CA ALA A 96 11.43 9.62 18.09
C ALA A 96 11.66 10.86 18.98
N ARG A 97 10.77 11.84 18.91
CA ARG A 97 10.81 13.03 19.79
C ARG A 97 10.41 12.73 21.22
N ALA A 98 9.51 11.77 21.41
CA ALA A 98 9.14 11.33 22.75
C ALA A 98 10.26 10.55 23.45
N GLY A 99 11.31 10.13 22.71
CA GLY A 99 12.54 9.58 23.28
C GLY A 99 12.44 8.09 23.64
N PHE A 100 11.63 7.32 22.94
CA PHE A 100 11.56 5.86 23.15
C PHE A 100 12.83 5.19 22.60
N PRO A 101 13.57 4.42 23.43
CA PRO A 101 14.84 3.80 23.04
C PRO A 101 14.65 2.68 22.02
N CYS A 102 13.63 1.85 22.17
CA CYS A 102 13.30 0.73 21.27
C CYS A 102 12.31 1.15 20.18
N LEU A 103 12.64 2.21 19.40
CA LEU A 103 11.80 2.67 18.31
C LEU A 103 12.08 1.87 17.04
N VAL A 104 11.09 1.14 16.55
CA VAL A 104 11.04 0.57 15.20
C VAL A 104 10.23 1.50 14.31
N THR A 105 10.87 2.11 13.35
CA THR A 105 10.22 3.01 12.39
C THR A 105 9.79 2.24 11.15
N MET A 106 8.55 2.42 10.71
CA MET A 106 8.01 1.79 9.51
C MET A 106 7.71 2.82 8.43
N SER A 107 8.08 2.51 7.18
CA SER A 107 7.73 3.29 5.99
C SER A 107 6.49 2.71 5.30
N TRP A 108 5.63 3.60 4.82
CA TRP A 108 4.51 3.29 3.94
C TRP A 108 4.85 3.44 2.45
N GLY A 109 6.15 3.48 2.10
CA GLY A 109 6.65 3.69 0.74
C GLY A 109 6.70 5.16 0.37
N SER A 110 5.57 5.79 0.07
CA SER A 110 5.52 7.19 -0.40
C SER A 110 6.07 8.22 0.59
N ASP A 111 6.08 7.94 1.87
CA ASP A 111 6.68 8.81 2.88
C ASP A 111 8.19 8.95 2.70
N LEU A 112 8.89 7.91 2.27
CA LEU A 112 10.32 7.97 1.93
C LEU A 112 10.58 8.24 0.45
N LEU A 113 9.81 7.64 -0.47
CA LEU A 113 10.08 7.71 -1.90
C LEU A 113 9.61 9.04 -2.54
N ASP A 114 8.69 9.77 -1.87
CA ASP A 114 8.17 11.03 -2.35
C ASP A 114 8.37 12.16 -1.34
N ARG A 115 7.74 12.11 -0.17
CA ARG A 115 7.78 13.18 0.83
C ARG A 115 9.17 13.50 1.39
N ALA A 116 10.10 12.53 1.38
CA ALA A 116 11.48 12.72 1.84
C ALA A 116 12.44 13.24 0.76
N ASN A 117 11.95 13.67 -0.40
CA ASN A 117 12.83 14.13 -1.47
C ASN A 117 13.47 15.49 -1.15
N PHE A 118 12.71 16.44 -0.59
CA PHE A 118 13.18 17.81 -0.38
C PHE A 118 12.71 18.40 0.95
N GLY A 119 13.37 19.48 1.35
CA GLY A 119 12.96 20.40 2.42
C GLY A 119 12.70 19.72 3.76
N LEU A 120 11.61 20.13 4.41
CA LEU A 120 11.24 19.70 5.76
C LEU A 120 10.98 18.17 5.81
N GLY A 121 10.36 17.59 4.79
CA GLY A 121 10.10 16.15 4.75
C GLY A 121 11.38 15.32 4.82
N ARG A 122 12.41 15.73 4.08
CA ARG A 122 13.75 15.10 4.11
C ARG A 122 14.41 15.25 5.48
N TRP A 123 14.34 16.45 6.07
CA TRP A 123 14.91 16.71 7.39
C TRP A 123 14.24 15.85 8.47
N LEU A 124 12.90 15.81 8.48
CA LEU A 124 12.12 14.98 9.40
C LEU A 124 12.49 13.49 9.25
N ALA A 125 12.54 12.96 8.02
CA ALA A 125 12.91 11.58 7.77
C ALA A 125 14.31 11.26 8.32
N ARG A 126 15.31 12.08 8.02
CA ARG A 126 16.68 11.91 8.56
C ARG A 126 16.73 11.95 10.08
N ALA A 127 16.03 12.91 10.69
CA ALA A 127 16.02 13.07 12.13
C ALA A 127 15.30 11.88 12.83
N THR A 128 14.27 11.33 12.22
CA THR A 128 13.57 10.14 12.70
C THR A 128 14.45 8.91 12.61
N LEU A 129 14.98 8.62 11.40
CA LEU A 129 15.78 7.42 11.14
C LEU A 129 17.05 7.35 12.02
N ARG A 130 17.70 8.49 12.28
CA ARG A 130 18.85 8.53 13.18
C ARG A 130 18.53 8.13 14.63
N ARG A 131 17.28 8.35 15.07
CA ARG A 131 16.81 8.01 16.41
C ARG A 131 16.15 6.63 16.48
N SER A 132 15.89 6.00 15.33
CA SER A 132 15.27 4.69 15.27
C SER A 132 16.27 3.59 15.62
N ALA A 133 15.87 2.66 16.47
CA ALA A 133 16.68 1.48 16.79
C ALA A 133 16.72 0.50 15.61
N ALA A 134 15.57 0.31 14.93
CA ALA A 134 15.45 -0.46 13.70
C ALA A 134 14.49 0.22 12.71
N PHE A 135 14.55 -0.21 11.45
CA PHE A 135 13.68 0.28 10.37
C PHE A 135 13.03 -0.89 9.63
N LEU A 136 11.76 -0.70 9.29
CA LEU A 136 10.94 -1.66 8.56
C LEU A 136 10.43 -1.04 7.25
N GLY A 137 10.62 -1.74 6.14
CA GLY A 137 10.13 -1.35 4.82
C GLY A 137 9.68 -2.55 3.99
N ASP A 138 9.03 -2.25 2.87
CA ASP A 138 8.34 -3.24 2.03
C ASP A 138 9.07 -3.58 0.72
N CYS A 139 10.10 -2.81 0.35
CA CYS A 139 10.80 -2.97 -0.91
C CYS A 139 12.25 -2.44 -0.86
N GLU A 140 13.07 -2.87 -1.82
CA GLU A 140 14.47 -2.46 -1.91
C GLU A 140 14.62 -0.96 -2.19
N ALA A 141 13.70 -0.37 -2.97
CA ALA A 141 13.69 1.08 -3.21
C ALA A 141 13.58 1.88 -1.90
N VAL A 142 12.74 1.44 -0.97
CA VAL A 142 12.60 2.03 0.38
C VAL A 142 13.86 1.80 1.21
N ARG A 143 14.48 0.61 1.13
CA ARG A 143 15.76 0.30 1.78
C ARG A 143 16.87 1.26 1.36
N GLN A 144 17.08 1.38 0.05
CA GLN A 144 18.12 2.27 -0.49
C GLN A 144 17.89 3.73 -0.08
N ARG A 145 16.61 4.13 -0.04
CA ARG A 145 16.27 5.47 0.39
C ARG A 145 16.53 5.70 1.88
N ALA A 146 16.24 4.72 2.74
CA ALA A 146 16.55 4.80 4.17
C ALA A 146 18.06 4.91 4.41
N ILE A 147 18.89 4.13 3.71
CA ILE A 147 20.34 4.19 3.76
C ILE A 147 20.84 5.58 3.32
N ALA A 148 20.35 6.11 2.20
CA ALA A 148 20.70 7.44 1.69
C ALA A 148 20.30 8.58 2.65
N LEU A 149 19.33 8.35 3.53
CA LEU A 149 18.91 9.26 4.59
C LEU A 149 19.69 9.06 5.90
N GLY A 150 20.61 8.09 5.95
CA GLY A 150 21.54 7.87 7.06
C GLY A 150 21.11 6.78 8.05
N MET A 151 20.20 5.87 7.64
CA MET A 151 19.93 4.65 8.40
C MET A 151 21.04 3.63 8.13
N ASP A 152 21.47 2.96 9.20
CA ASP A 152 22.45 1.88 9.13
C ASP A 152 21.81 0.63 8.48
N SER A 153 22.50 0.06 7.49
CA SER A 153 22.00 -1.07 6.71
C SER A 153 21.73 -2.33 7.53
N GLU A 154 22.46 -2.53 8.63
CA GLU A 154 22.29 -3.68 9.54
C GLU A 154 21.03 -3.58 10.41
N ARG A 155 20.45 -2.38 10.48
CA ARG A 155 19.23 -2.11 11.25
C ARG A 155 17.97 -2.05 10.39
N ILE A 156 18.08 -2.42 9.12
CA ILE A 156 16.98 -2.40 8.16
C ILE A 156 16.48 -3.81 7.90
N VAL A 157 15.19 -4.02 8.16
CA VAL A 157 14.48 -5.23 7.78
C VAL A 157 13.53 -4.89 6.64
N ILE A 158 13.67 -5.60 5.52
CA ILE A 158 12.82 -5.44 4.33
C ILE A 158 12.10 -6.74 4.05
N PHE A 159 10.80 -6.69 3.97
CA PHE A 159 10.00 -7.75 3.40
C PHE A 159 8.74 -7.17 2.77
N PRO A 160 8.27 -7.71 1.64
CA PRO A 160 7.00 -7.30 1.06
C PRO A 160 5.87 -7.49 2.07
N TRP A 161 4.96 -6.51 2.17
CA TRP A 161 3.77 -6.68 3.02
C TRP A 161 2.93 -7.90 2.59
N GLY A 162 3.16 -8.41 1.38
CA GLY A 162 2.64 -9.67 0.90
C GLY A 162 1.13 -9.72 0.73
N VAL A 163 0.64 -10.90 0.40
CA VAL A 163 -0.76 -11.17 0.12
C VAL A 163 -1.22 -12.48 0.79
N ASP A 164 -2.50 -12.59 1.09
CA ASP A 164 -3.16 -13.83 1.51
C ASP A 164 -3.43 -14.69 0.26
N LEU A 165 -2.55 -15.66 0.00
CA LEU A 165 -2.61 -16.52 -1.20
C LEU A 165 -3.77 -17.52 -1.21
N GLU A 166 -4.43 -17.75 -0.08
CA GLU A 166 -5.64 -18.57 -0.01
C GLU A 166 -6.86 -17.76 -0.45
N ARG A 167 -6.90 -16.49 -0.07
CA ARG A 167 -7.97 -15.57 -0.46
C ARG A 167 -7.83 -15.10 -1.89
N PHE A 168 -6.63 -14.66 -2.28
CA PHE A 168 -6.32 -14.17 -3.62
C PHE A 168 -5.68 -15.28 -4.43
N ARG A 169 -6.49 -15.94 -5.24
CA ARG A 169 -6.11 -17.04 -6.11
C ARG A 169 -6.85 -16.97 -7.44
N PRO A 170 -6.33 -17.56 -8.50
CA PRO A 170 -7.06 -17.62 -9.77
C PRO A 170 -8.42 -18.28 -9.60
N ASP A 171 -9.45 -17.70 -10.20
CA ASP A 171 -10.78 -18.26 -10.32
C ASP A 171 -11.34 -17.89 -11.70
N ALA A 172 -11.93 -18.85 -12.38
CA ALA A 172 -12.48 -18.66 -13.72
C ALA A 172 -13.91 -18.09 -13.70
N THR A 173 -14.55 -18.03 -12.52
CA THR A 173 -15.95 -17.62 -12.41
C THR A 173 -16.06 -16.20 -11.86
N SER A 174 -16.72 -15.31 -12.60
CA SER A 174 -16.99 -13.95 -12.14
C SER A 174 -18.45 -13.55 -12.39
N ALA A 175 -19.27 -13.72 -11.37
CA ALA A 175 -20.65 -13.20 -11.37
C ALA A 175 -20.68 -11.66 -11.57
N ALA A 176 -19.66 -10.96 -11.09
CA ALA A 176 -19.56 -9.51 -11.23
C ALA A 176 -19.39 -9.07 -12.70
N ARG A 177 -18.63 -9.83 -13.50
CA ARG A 177 -18.45 -9.57 -14.93
C ARG A 177 -19.75 -9.76 -15.70
N SER A 178 -20.44 -10.87 -15.42
CA SER A 178 -21.73 -11.19 -16.06
C SER A 178 -22.82 -10.18 -15.67
N ALA A 179 -22.82 -9.71 -14.43
CA ALA A 179 -23.76 -8.68 -13.99
C ALA A 179 -23.58 -7.33 -14.72
N GLN A 180 -22.40 -7.07 -15.31
CA GLN A 180 -22.13 -5.91 -16.16
C GLN A 180 -22.38 -6.16 -17.65
N GLY A 181 -22.71 -7.39 -18.06
CA GLY A 181 -22.85 -7.76 -19.47
C GLY A 181 -21.53 -7.64 -20.26
N TRP A 182 -20.39 -7.91 -19.62
CA TRP A 182 -19.06 -7.70 -20.20
C TRP A 182 -18.39 -8.99 -20.69
N GLU A 183 -19.18 -10.00 -21.02
CA GLU A 183 -18.70 -11.21 -21.66
C GLU A 183 -17.99 -10.88 -22.98
N GLY A 184 -16.80 -11.46 -23.19
CA GLY A 184 -16.00 -11.19 -24.40
C GLY A 184 -15.22 -9.86 -24.41
N ALA A 185 -15.51 -8.92 -23.51
CA ALA A 185 -14.76 -7.69 -23.39
C ALA A 185 -13.33 -7.95 -22.87
N LEU A 186 -12.41 -6.99 -23.04
CA LEU A 186 -11.15 -6.89 -22.31
C LEU A 186 -11.32 -5.94 -21.13
N VAL A 187 -11.30 -6.49 -19.92
CA VAL A 187 -11.58 -5.74 -18.69
C VAL A 187 -10.28 -5.41 -17.96
N ALA A 188 -9.98 -4.12 -17.84
CA ALA A 188 -8.89 -3.62 -16.99
C ALA A 188 -9.42 -3.29 -15.59
N LEU A 189 -8.69 -3.67 -14.54
CA LEU A 189 -8.98 -3.31 -13.16
C LEU A 189 -7.94 -2.33 -12.63
N CYS A 190 -8.37 -1.13 -12.25
CA CYS A 190 -7.58 -0.22 -11.42
C CYS A 190 -8.18 -0.19 -10.02
N LEU A 191 -7.43 -0.70 -9.05
CA LEU A 191 -7.81 -0.73 -7.62
C LEU A 191 -6.80 0.11 -6.84
N ARG A 192 -7.02 1.43 -6.81
CA ARG A 192 -6.17 2.41 -6.12
C ARG A 192 -7.02 3.49 -5.48
N SER A 193 -6.53 4.06 -4.37
CA SER A 193 -7.15 5.28 -3.85
C SER A 193 -7.10 6.40 -4.89
N TRP A 194 -8.17 7.19 -4.98
CA TRP A 194 -8.24 8.29 -5.96
C TRP A 194 -7.50 9.52 -5.45
N GLU A 195 -6.17 9.38 -5.38
CA GLU A 195 -5.23 10.42 -4.99
C GLU A 195 -4.25 10.74 -6.14
N PRO A 196 -3.77 11.99 -6.27
CA PRO A 196 -2.89 12.39 -7.38
C PRO A 196 -1.64 11.50 -7.55
N ARG A 197 -1.10 10.99 -6.44
CA ARG A 197 0.08 10.11 -6.45
C ARG A 197 -0.14 8.80 -7.18
N TYR A 198 -1.37 8.33 -7.26
CA TYR A 198 -1.71 7.05 -7.88
C TYR A 198 -2.07 7.15 -9.37
N GLY A 199 -1.97 8.36 -9.96
CA GLY A 199 -2.08 8.56 -11.41
C GLY A 199 -3.45 8.21 -11.99
N ILE A 200 -4.52 8.44 -11.23
CA ILE A 200 -5.90 8.17 -11.70
C ILE A 200 -6.26 8.99 -12.94
N ASP A 201 -5.71 10.19 -13.06
CA ASP A 201 -5.78 11.05 -14.26
C ASP A 201 -5.18 10.34 -15.48
N THR A 202 -3.98 9.77 -15.34
CA THR A 202 -3.31 9.00 -16.41
C THR A 202 -4.11 7.75 -16.77
N VAL A 203 -4.73 7.08 -15.80
CA VAL A 203 -5.61 5.91 -16.04
C VAL A 203 -6.82 6.30 -16.86
N LEU A 204 -7.55 7.35 -16.47
CA LEU A 204 -8.77 7.78 -17.16
C LEU A 204 -8.47 8.32 -18.55
N GLU A 205 -7.44 9.14 -18.71
CA GLU A 205 -7.02 9.67 -20.00
C GLU A 205 -6.59 8.54 -20.95
N GLY A 206 -5.68 7.66 -20.49
CA GLY A 206 -5.18 6.54 -21.28
C GLY A 206 -6.28 5.56 -21.68
N PHE A 207 -7.18 5.23 -20.75
CA PHE A 207 -8.33 4.38 -21.03
C PHE A 207 -9.28 5.04 -22.04
N THR A 208 -9.59 6.31 -21.87
CA THR A 208 -10.48 7.07 -22.80
C THR A 208 -9.93 7.07 -24.21
N LEU A 209 -8.62 7.34 -24.39
CA LEU A 209 -7.95 7.29 -25.69
C LEU A 209 -8.02 5.89 -26.31
N ALA A 210 -7.81 4.84 -25.52
CA ALA A 210 -7.86 3.44 -25.97
C ALA A 210 -9.29 3.01 -26.33
N ALA A 211 -10.26 3.28 -25.46
CA ALA A 211 -11.65 2.85 -25.62
C ALA A 211 -12.36 3.50 -26.82
N ARG A 212 -11.91 4.68 -27.25
CA ARG A 212 -12.40 5.30 -28.50
C ARG A 212 -11.95 4.53 -29.76
N ARG A 213 -10.85 3.78 -29.68
CA ARG A 213 -10.30 2.98 -30.79
C ARG A 213 -10.69 1.51 -30.71
N ASP A 214 -10.83 0.99 -29.49
CA ASP A 214 -11.23 -0.39 -29.24
C ASP A 214 -12.54 -0.43 -28.42
N PRO A 215 -13.67 -0.77 -29.05
CA PRO A 215 -14.96 -0.85 -28.38
C PRO A 215 -15.10 -2.02 -27.40
N SER A 216 -14.18 -2.99 -27.42
CA SER A 216 -14.21 -4.13 -26.51
C SER A 216 -13.66 -3.81 -25.11
N LEU A 217 -12.94 -2.70 -24.94
CA LEU A 217 -12.32 -2.33 -23.68
C LEU A 217 -13.34 -1.92 -22.61
N ARG A 218 -13.10 -2.38 -21.37
CA ARG A 218 -13.87 -2.03 -20.18
C ARG A 218 -12.90 -1.68 -19.05
N LEU A 219 -13.33 -0.81 -18.15
CA LEU A 219 -12.55 -0.42 -16.97
C LEU A 219 -13.37 -0.61 -15.70
N ILE A 220 -12.82 -1.34 -14.73
CA ILE A 220 -13.25 -1.29 -13.35
C ILE A 220 -12.31 -0.30 -12.65
N LEU A 221 -12.84 0.85 -12.21
CA LEU A 221 -12.09 1.84 -11.45
C LEU A 221 -12.60 1.86 -10.01
N ALA A 222 -12.03 1.00 -9.19
CA ALA A 222 -12.42 0.81 -7.79
C ALA A 222 -11.56 1.68 -6.86
N GLY A 223 -12.19 2.28 -5.88
CA GLY A 223 -11.55 3.13 -4.88
C GLY A 223 -12.38 4.36 -4.55
N ASP A 224 -11.79 5.23 -3.76
CA ASP A 224 -12.29 6.55 -3.37
C ASP A 224 -11.10 7.43 -2.96
N GLY A 225 -11.30 8.74 -2.85
CA GLY A 225 -10.23 9.64 -2.43
C GLY A 225 -10.51 11.12 -2.72
N SER A 226 -9.47 11.94 -2.58
CA SER A 226 -9.57 13.39 -2.75
C SER A 226 -9.99 13.80 -4.17
N LEU A 227 -9.74 12.95 -5.17
CA LEU A 227 -10.11 13.20 -6.58
C LEU A 227 -11.53 12.74 -6.93
N ARG A 228 -12.36 12.28 -5.97
CA ARG A 228 -13.69 11.73 -6.27
C ARG A 228 -14.53 12.59 -7.20
N SER A 229 -14.70 13.87 -6.89
CA SER A 229 -15.53 14.78 -7.68
C SER A 229 -14.98 14.95 -9.10
N TRP A 230 -13.66 15.01 -9.23
CA TRP A 230 -12.99 15.11 -10.53
C TRP A 230 -13.17 13.82 -11.34
N VAL A 231 -12.98 12.64 -10.73
CA VAL A 231 -13.16 11.33 -11.38
C VAL A 231 -14.58 11.20 -11.96
N LEU A 232 -15.59 11.54 -11.17
CA LEU A 232 -17.00 11.47 -11.63
C LEU A 232 -17.26 12.40 -12.82
N ALA A 233 -16.76 13.64 -12.77
CA ALA A 233 -16.89 14.60 -13.85
C ALA A 233 -16.17 14.16 -15.14
N GLU A 234 -14.96 13.59 -15.03
CA GLU A 234 -14.20 13.08 -16.16
C GLU A 234 -14.88 11.86 -16.82
N VAL A 235 -15.41 10.94 -16.02
CA VAL A 235 -16.14 9.78 -16.55
C VAL A 235 -17.38 10.25 -17.31
N GLU A 236 -18.16 11.20 -16.79
CA GLU A 236 -19.31 11.79 -17.47
C GLU A 236 -18.90 12.49 -18.77
N ALA A 237 -17.89 13.36 -18.72
CA ALA A 237 -17.38 14.10 -19.88
C ALA A 237 -16.81 13.18 -20.97
N SER A 238 -16.28 12.03 -20.63
CA SER A 238 -15.74 11.06 -21.58
C SER A 238 -16.80 10.46 -22.51
N GLY A 239 -18.05 10.39 -22.07
CA GLY A 239 -19.16 9.67 -22.74
C GLY A 239 -19.02 8.16 -22.67
N LEU A 240 -18.12 7.63 -21.82
CA LEU A 240 -17.82 6.20 -21.71
C LEU A 240 -18.38 5.54 -20.42
N GLY A 241 -19.39 6.16 -19.80
CA GLY A 241 -19.95 5.69 -18.51
C GLY A 241 -20.37 4.21 -18.51
N GLU A 242 -20.96 3.71 -19.62
CA GLU A 242 -21.33 2.30 -19.76
C GLU A 242 -20.14 1.32 -19.86
N ARG A 243 -18.93 1.87 -20.11
CA ARG A 243 -17.70 1.08 -20.22
C ARG A 243 -16.79 1.21 -19.00
N ILE A 244 -17.18 2.06 -18.02
CA ILE A 244 -16.42 2.30 -16.79
C ILE A 244 -17.33 1.98 -15.61
N TRP A 245 -16.99 0.92 -14.88
CA TRP A 245 -17.69 0.59 -13.65
C TRP A 245 -16.97 1.23 -12.46
N LEU A 246 -17.71 2.01 -11.67
CA LEU A 246 -17.24 2.70 -10.48
C LEU A 246 -17.86 2.06 -9.22
N PRO A 247 -17.34 0.93 -8.72
CA PRO A 247 -17.92 0.28 -7.52
C PRO A 247 -17.67 1.09 -6.23
N GLY A 248 -16.86 2.14 -6.28
CA GLY A 248 -16.45 2.89 -5.10
C GLY A 248 -15.47 2.10 -4.22
N TYR A 249 -15.52 2.34 -2.91
CA TYR A 249 -14.78 1.56 -1.94
C TYR A 249 -15.38 0.15 -1.82
N VAL A 250 -14.54 -0.87 -1.98
CA VAL A 250 -14.92 -2.28 -1.86
C VAL A 250 -14.24 -2.88 -0.63
N PRO A 251 -14.98 -3.49 0.31
CA PRO A 251 -14.39 -4.12 1.49
C PRO A 251 -13.40 -5.25 1.11
N TYR A 252 -12.38 -5.44 1.93
CA TYR A 252 -11.31 -6.42 1.69
C TYR A 252 -11.82 -7.84 1.39
N ARG A 253 -12.91 -8.26 2.08
CA ARG A 253 -13.53 -9.59 1.87
C ARG A 253 -14.07 -9.79 0.45
N ASP A 254 -14.49 -8.69 -0.21
CA ASP A 254 -15.17 -8.70 -1.50
C ASP A 254 -14.21 -8.38 -2.68
N LEU A 255 -12.95 -7.98 -2.39
CA LEU A 255 -11.94 -7.66 -3.41
C LEU A 255 -11.69 -8.78 -4.42
N PRO A 256 -11.63 -10.09 -4.04
CA PRO A 256 -11.42 -11.17 -5.01
C PRO A 256 -12.40 -11.12 -6.18
N MET A 257 -13.66 -10.72 -5.94
CA MET A 257 -14.68 -10.57 -6.96
C MET A 257 -14.25 -9.61 -8.09
N LEU A 258 -13.57 -8.50 -7.76
CA LEU A 258 -13.08 -7.53 -8.75
C LEU A 258 -11.92 -8.09 -9.57
N TYR A 259 -10.97 -8.77 -8.90
CA TYR A 259 -9.84 -9.39 -9.59
C TYR A 259 -10.31 -10.47 -10.56
N HIS A 260 -11.28 -11.31 -10.16
CA HIS A 260 -11.85 -12.34 -11.03
C HIS A 260 -12.70 -11.79 -12.19
N ALA A 261 -13.19 -10.54 -12.07
CA ALA A 261 -13.94 -9.88 -13.14
C ALA A 261 -13.02 -9.30 -14.24
N ALA A 262 -11.72 -9.16 -13.97
CA ALA A 262 -10.76 -8.50 -14.85
C ALA A 262 -9.91 -9.49 -15.66
N ASP A 263 -9.38 -8.99 -16.77
CA ASP A 263 -8.40 -9.70 -17.63
C ASP A 263 -6.98 -9.19 -17.40
N LEU A 264 -6.83 -7.97 -16.86
CA LEU A 264 -5.54 -7.36 -16.50
C LEU A 264 -5.69 -6.36 -15.35
N TYR A 265 -4.61 -6.20 -14.58
CA TYR A 265 -4.51 -5.18 -13.55
C TYR A 265 -3.79 -3.95 -14.10
N LEU A 266 -4.32 -2.76 -13.79
CA LEU A 266 -3.81 -1.48 -14.25
C LEU A 266 -3.44 -0.57 -13.07
N SER A 267 -2.21 -0.02 -13.07
CA SER A 267 -1.81 1.01 -12.11
C SER A 267 -0.87 2.04 -12.74
N ALA A 268 -1.21 3.32 -12.61
CA ALA A 268 -0.41 4.43 -13.11
C ALA A 268 0.30 5.23 -11.99
N SER A 269 0.56 4.60 -10.86
CA SER A 269 1.18 5.26 -9.69
C SER A 269 2.45 6.01 -10.07
N ARG A 270 2.60 7.24 -9.56
CA ARG A 270 3.79 8.06 -9.72
C ARG A 270 4.85 7.77 -8.67
N SER A 271 4.40 7.27 -7.51
CA SER A 271 5.26 6.87 -6.40
C SER A 271 4.53 5.83 -5.54
N ASP A 272 5.20 4.71 -5.29
CA ASP A 272 4.70 3.64 -4.42
C ASP A 272 5.87 2.76 -3.95
N GLY A 273 5.66 2.01 -2.84
CA GLY A 273 6.49 0.87 -2.47
C GLY A 273 6.01 -0.40 -3.18
N SER A 274 5.98 -1.53 -2.47
CA SER A 274 5.33 -2.75 -2.96
C SER A 274 3.81 -2.62 -2.86
N SER A 275 3.15 -2.30 -3.97
CA SER A 275 1.70 -2.14 -4.01
C SER A 275 0.97 -3.44 -3.68
N VAL A 276 0.23 -3.48 -2.57
CA VAL A 276 -0.51 -4.70 -2.17
C VAL A 276 -1.56 -5.09 -3.21
N SER A 277 -2.26 -4.12 -3.82
CA SER A 277 -3.23 -4.42 -4.86
C SER A 277 -2.60 -4.99 -6.15
N LEU A 278 -1.35 -4.62 -6.47
CA LEU A 278 -0.59 -5.27 -7.53
C LEU A 278 -0.28 -6.74 -7.16
N LEU A 279 0.17 -6.98 -5.93
CA LEU A 279 0.48 -8.34 -5.47
C LEU A 279 -0.78 -9.22 -5.40
N GLU A 280 -1.91 -8.66 -4.98
CA GLU A 280 -3.22 -9.33 -4.98
C GLU A 280 -3.67 -9.69 -6.41
N ALA A 281 -3.50 -8.77 -7.36
CA ALA A 281 -3.78 -9.02 -8.77
C ALA A 281 -2.92 -10.14 -9.35
N MET A 282 -1.60 -10.07 -9.12
CA MET A 282 -0.67 -11.13 -9.54
C MET A 282 -1.00 -12.46 -8.85
N ALA A 283 -1.40 -12.44 -7.57
CA ALA A 283 -1.86 -13.61 -6.84
C ALA A 283 -3.13 -14.22 -7.46
N CYS A 284 -4.02 -13.41 -8.01
CA CYS A 284 -5.19 -13.86 -8.78
C CYS A 284 -4.86 -14.29 -10.23
N GLY A 285 -3.58 -14.24 -10.62
CA GLY A 285 -3.14 -14.62 -11.97
C GLY A 285 -3.41 -13.55 -13.02
N LEU A 286 -3.63 -12.29 -12.63
CA LEU A 286 -3.79 -11.19 -13.58
C LEU A 286 -2.42 -10.69 -14.05
N PRO A 287 -2.24 -10.51 -15.37
CA PRO A 287 -1.09 -9.78 -15.90
C PRO A 287 -1.14 -8.33 -15.42
N ALA A 288 0.01 -7.79 -15.07
CA ALA A 288 0.13 -6.41 -14.59
C ALA A 288 0.52 -5.45 -15.71
N LEU A 289 -0.24 -4.37 -15.87
CA LEU A 289 0.11 -3.21 -16.68
C LEU A 289 0.34 -2.03 -15.73
N VAL A 290 1.59 -1.65 -15.50
CA VAL A 290 1.93 -0.70 -14.44
C VAL A 290 2.91 0.37 -14.91
N SER A 291 2.89 1.52 -14.24
CA SER A 291 3.87 2.58 -14.46
C SER A 291 5.29 2.11 -14.09
N ASP A 292 6.30 2.63 -14.82
CA ASP A 292 7.71 2.28 -14.62
C ASP A 292 8.33 3.08 -13.45
N ILE A 293 7.99 2.68 -12.23
CA ILE A 293 8.53 3.22 -10.98
C ILE A 293 9.33 2.14 -10.23
N PRO A 294 10.26 2.53 -9.32
CA PRO A 294 11.11 1.58 -8.61
C PRO A 294 10.36 0.44 -7.93
N GLY A 295 9.28 0.71 -7.20
CA GLY A 295 8.49 -0.31 -6.52
C GLY A 295 7.84 -1.32 -7.49
N ASN A 296 7.38 -0.87 -8.65
CA ASN A 296 6.79 -1.77 -9.65
C ASN A 296 7.84 -2.61 -10.39
N ARG A 297 9.06 -2.07 -10.57
CA ARG A 297 10.18 -2.81 -11.20
C ARG A 297 10.58 -4.05 -10.44
N GLU A 298 10.36 -4.10 -9.15
CA GLU A 298 10.67 -5.25 -8.31
C GLU A 298 9.74 -6.45 -8.57
N TRP A 299 8.56 -6.21 -9.14
CA TRP A 299 7.51 -7.21 -9.31
C TRP A 299 7.18 -7.53 -10.76
N VAL A 300 7.25 -6.53 -11.63
CA VAL A 300 6.79 -6.65 -13.02
C VAL A 300 7.98 -6.57 -13.97
N GLU A 301 8.29 -7.70 -14.61
CA GLU A 301 9.27 -7.80 -15.68
C GLU A 301 8.51 -7.74 -17.01
N PRO A 302 8.84 -6.75 -17.90
CA PRO A 302 8.17 -6.59 -19.19
C PRO A 302 8.30 -7.82 -20.08
N GLY A 303 7.15 -8.30 -20.61
CA GLY A 303 7.10 -9.49 -21.47
C GLY A 303 7.18 -10.82 -20.71
N VAL A 304 7.35 -10.81 -19.38
CA VAL A 304 7.42 -12.00 -18.53
C VAL A 304 6.22 -12.08 -17.59
N SER A 305 6.03 -11.09 -16.70
CA SER A 305 4.94 -11.06 -15.73
C SER A 305 3.95 -9.91 -15.96
N GLY A 306 4.16 -9.10 -16.99
CA GLY A 306 3.31 -7.98 -17.33
C GLY A 306 3.98 -7.01 -18.29
N LEU A 307 3.52 -5.77 -18.27
CA LEU A 307 4.03 -4.68 -19.10
C LEU A 307 4.23 -3.42 -18.24
N ARG A 308 5.19 -2.59 -18.62
CA ARG A 308 5.43 -1.29 -17.97
C ARG A 308 5.36 -0.15 -18.98
N PHE A 309 4.92 1.03 -18.51
CA PHE A 309 4.89 2.27 -19.28
C PHE A 309 5.45 3.44 -18.47
N PRO A 310 5.96 4.51 -19.10
CA PRO A 310 6.47 5.68 -18.38
C PRO A 310 5.41 6.30 -17.48
N ALA A 311 5.75 6.63 -16.24
CA ALA A 311 4.82 7.23 -15.30
C ALA A 311 4.27 8.56 -15.84
N GLY A 312 2.94 8.73 -15.86
CA GLY A 312 2.25 9.90 -16.39
C GLY A 312 2.02 9.88 -17.91
N ASP A 313 2.47 8.86 -18.63
CA ASP A 313 2.30 8.76 -20.08
C ASP A 313 0.99 8.03 -20.44
N ALA A 314 -0.09 8.80 -20.52
CA ALA A 314 -1.42 8.31 -20.90
C ALA A 314 -1.47 7.81 -22.35
N VAL A 315 -0.67 8.40 -23.25
CA VAL A 315 -0.62 8.01 -24.66
C VAL A 315 -0.02 6.62 -24.79
N ARG A 316 1.12 6.37 -24.12
CA ARG A 316 1.74 5.04 -24.12
C ARG A 316 0.86 4.00 -23.46
N LEU A 317 0.21 4.36 -22.35
CA LEU A 317 -0.79 3.49 -21.70
C LEU A 317 -1.90 3.10 -22.69
N SER A 318 -2.44 4.06 -23.44
CA SER A 318 -3.51 3.79 -24.42
C SER A 318 -3.08 2.82 -25.53
N GLN A 319 -1.85 2.96 -26.03
CA GLN A 319 -1.29 2.06 -27.04
C GLN A 319 -1.18 0.62 -26.51
N ILE A 320 -0.67 0.46 -25.30
CA ILE A 320 -0.53 -0.87 -24.68
C ILE A 320 -1.90 -1.51 -24.40
N LEU A 321 -2.90 -0.74 -23.99
CA LEU A 321 -4.26 -1.25 -23.80
C LEU A 321 -4.87 -1.77 -25.11
N ILE A 322 -4.64 -1.08 -26.22
CA ILE A 322 -5.08 -1.53 -27.56
C ILE A 322 -4.31 -2.79 -27.98
N GLU A 323 -2.98 -2.81 -27.80
CA GLU A 323 -2.14 -3.97 -28.09
C GLU A 323 -2.58 -5.21 -27.27
N ALA A 324 -2.97 -5.00 -26.00
CA ALA A 324 -3.41 -6.05 -25.08
C ALA A 324 -4.62 -6.84 -25.60
N SER A 325 -5.53 -6.21 -26.37
CA SER A 325 -6.69 -6.88 -26.96
C SER A 325 -6.30 -8.00 -27.93
N SER A 326 -5.17 -7.86 -28.62
CA SER A 326 -4.63 -8.88 -29.54
C SER A 326 -3.70 -9.89 -28.86
N LEU A 327 -3.27 -9.63 -27.63
CA LEU A 327 -2.28 -10.44 -26.90
C LEU A 327 -2.89 -11.33 -25.80
N ARG A 328 -4.14 -11.73 -25.91
CA ARG A 328 -4.86 -12.48 -24.84
C ARG A 328 -4.15 -13.76 -24.38
N SER A 329 -3.45 -14.47 -25.28
CA SER A 329 -2.67 -15.66 -24.93
C SER A 329 -1.44 -15.29 -24.08
N ASP A 330 -0.73 -14.21 -24.45
CA ASP A 330 0.42 -13.71 -23.71
C ASP A 330 0.02 -13.14 -22.36
N LEU A 331 -1.13 -12.45 -22.28
CA LEU A 331 -1.68 -11.96 -21.01
C LEU A 331 -1.88 -13.11 -20.01
N ARG A 332 -2.43 -14.24 -20.42
CA ARG A 332 -2.58 -15.41 -19.53
C ARG A 332 -1.23 -15.96 -19.08
N ARG A 333 -0.25 -16.04 -19.99
CA ARG A 333 1.10 -16.48 -19.64
C ARG A 333 1.77 -15.53 -18.64
N PHE A 334 1.64 -14.20 -18.83
CA PHE A 334 2.17 -13.19 -17.90
C PHE A 334 1.51 -13.30 -16.53
N GLY A 335 0.19 -13.50 -16.48
CA GLY A 335 -0.55 -13.69 -15.23
C GLY A 335 -0.09 -14.92 -14.46
N GLY A 336 0.10 -16.07 -15.14
CA GLY A 336 0.66 -17.27 -14.53
C GLY A 336 2.05 -17.05 -13.95
N ARG A 337 2.94 -16.38 -14.70
CA ARG A 337 4.27 -16.04 -14.19
C ARG A 337 4.24 -15.04 -13.04
N GLY A 338 3.32 -14.06 -13.09
CA GLY A 338 3.07 -13.14 -11.98
C GLY A 338 2.68 -13.87 -10.70
N ARG A 339 1.81 -14.87 -10.80
CA ARG A 339 1.40 -15.71 -9.67
C ARG A 339 2.59 -16.45 -9.04
N GLU A 340 3.45 -17.08 -9.84
CA GLU A 340 4.65 -17.78 -9.36
C GLU A 340 5.58 -16.83 -8.56
N ILE A 341 5.80 -15.61 -9.06
CA ILE A 341 6.62 -14.59 -8.38
C ILE A 341 6.05 -14.24 -7.01
N VAL A 342 4.74 -14.06 -6.91
CA VAL A 342 4.09 -13.69 -5.65
C VAL A 342 4.06 -14.86 -4.67
N GLU A 343 3.85 -16.10 -5.14
CA GLU A 343 3.93 -17.31 -4.31
C GLU A 343 5.32 -17.50 -3.70
N ASP A 344 6.37 -17.20 -4.46
CA ASP A 344 7.74 -17.28 -3.97
C ASP A 344 8.09 -16.18 -2.97
N ARG A 345 7.69 -14.92 -3.25
CA ARG A 345 8.25 -13.74 -2.57
C ARG A 345 7.29 -12.98 -1.67
N ALA A 346 5.98 -13.13 -1.82
CA ALA A 346 4.99 -12.25 -1.22
C ALA A 346 3.89 -12.98 -0.42
N ASP A 347 4.09 -14.20 0.00
CA ASP A 347 3.17 -14.85 0.94
C ASP A 347 3.23 -14.16 2.31
N TRP A 348 2.13 -13.54 2.73
CA TRP A 348 2.03 -12.87 4.03
C TRP A 348 2.33 -13.78 5.21
N ARG A 349 1.91 -15.05 5.16
CA ARG A 349 2.15 -16.01 6.25
C ARG A 349 3.64 -16.30 6.44
N ARG A 350 4.39 -16.34 5.34
CA ARG A 350 5.86 -16.56 5.35
C ARG A 350 6.61 -15.28 5.70
N ASN A 351 6.09 -14.12 5.30
CA ASN A 351 6.78 -12.85 5.43
C ASN A 351 6.54 -12.16 6.77
N SER A 352 5.32 -12.26 7.33
CA SER A 352 4.96 -11.53 8.55
C SER A 352 5.83 -11.82 9.77
N PRO A 353 6.40 -13.04 10.00
CA PRO A 353 7.33 -13.28 11.09
C PRO A 353 8.59 -12.39 11.06
N ARG A 354 9.00 -11.92 9.89
CA ARG A 354 10.16 -11.01 9.75
C ARG A 354 9.97 -9.66 10.45
N LEU A 355 8.74 -9.31 10.78
CA LEU A 355 8.45 -8.18 11.66
C LEU A 355 9.23 -8.28 12.98
N LEU A 356 9.34 -9.50 13.52
CA LEU A 356 10.02 -9.76 14.81
C LEU A 356 11.54 -9.62 14.71
N ASP A 357 12.14 -9.77 13.52
CA ASP A 357 13.56 -9.50 13.30
C ASP A 357 13.88 -8.03 13.60
N ALA A 358 13.02 -7.10 13.16
CA ALA A 358 13.18 -5.68 13.46
C ALA A 358 13.05 -5.39 14.98
N TYR A 359 12.18 -6.11 15.67
CA TYR A 359 12.03 -5.98 17.12
C TYR A 359 13.24 -6.53 17.87
N ALA A 360 13.78 -7.67 17.44
CA ALA A 360 14.99 -8.26 18.00
C ALA A 360 16.20 -7.30 17.87
N ILE A 361 16.35 -6.66 16.69
CA ILE A 361 17.40 -5.64 16.47
C ILE A 361 17.21 -4.46 17.44
N ALA A 362 15.97 -3.97 17.60
CA ALA A 362 15.68 -2.83 18.46
C ALA A 362 15.95 -3.13 19.94
N LEU A 363 15.55 -4.31 20.41
CA LEU A 363 15.75 -4.74 21.80
C LEU A 363 17.23 -4.97 22.12
N ALA A 364 17.99 -5.62 21.23
CA ALA A 364 19.43 -5.85 21.41
C ALA A 364 20.21 -4.54 21.59
N ARG A 365 19.81 -3.48 20.87
CA ARG A 365 20.46 -2.16 21.01
C ARG A 365 20.11 -1.44 22.31
N ALA A 366 18.89 -1.59 22.81
CA ALA A 366 18.49 -0.95 24.06
C ALA A 366 19.10 -1.63 25.29
N GLY A 367 19.36 -2.96 25.23
CA GLY A 367 20.02 -3.71 26.30
C GLY A 367 21.56 -3.59 26.31
N GLY A 368 22.17 -3.01 25.27
CA GLY A 368 23.62 -2.82 25.16
C GLY A 368 24.10 -1.38 25.44
N THR A 369 23.20 -0.51 25.90
CA THR A 369 23.49 0.85 26.40
C THR A 369 23.25 0.91 27.89
#